data_fc1af84dcd4698a0ff4fd8421af9ee53
#
_entry.id   fc1af84dcd4698a0ff4fd8421af9ee53
#
_cell.length_a   1.000
_cell.length_b   1.000
_cell.length_c   1.000
_cell.angle_alpha   90.00
_cell.angle_beta   90.00
_cell.angle_gamma   90.00
#
_symmetry.space_group_name_H-M   'P 1'
#
loop_
_entity.id
_entity.type
_entity.pdbx_description
1 polymer ?
#
loop_
_entity_poly.entity_id
_entity_poly.type
_entity_poly.pdbx_seq_one_letter_code
_entity_poly.pdbx_strand_id
1 'polypeptide(L)'
;MKKIHFFSGLIISIFIAIHLTNHLMSLLGEAVHITFMDHMRVVYRNLVPELVLLSAVMIQIISGVRLAFRKRKTVKGFFERLQIWTGLYLALFLVIHLSAILAGRYILNLDTNLYFGVAGLNTFPFFLFFAPYYGLAIMAFFGHIAAIHSIKMNRAILGLTVQRQATIILIIGICLSIATLYGLTNGFTGIDIPESYNILIGK
;
A
#
# COMPACT_ATOMS: atom_id res chain seq x y z
N MET A 1 9.84 0.91 21.58
CA MET A 1 9.37 0.16 20.41
C MET A 1 7.96 0.59 19.96
N LYS A 2 6.90 0.58 20.81
CA LYS A 2 5.54 1.00 20.40
C LYS A 2 5.47 2.46 19.90
N LYS A 3 6.14 3.41 20.58
CA LYS A 3 6.16 4.83 20.15
C LYS A 3 6.86 5.00 18.80
N ILE A 4 8.01 4.35 18.58
CA ILE A 4 8.76 4.42 17.32
C ILE A 4 7.92 3.84 16.17
N HIS A 5 7.27 2.68 16.38
CA HIS A 5 6.34 2.09 15.42
C HIS A 5 5.16 3.01 15.10
N PHE A 6 4.62 3.70 16.09
CA PHE A 6 3.53 4.66 15.89
C PHE A 6 3.97 5.85 15.01
N PHE A 7 5.10 6.49 15.33
CA PHE A 7 5.55 7.66 14.56
C PHE A 7 5.99 7.29 13.14
N SER A 8 6.72 6.18 12.96
CA SER A 8 7.07 5.70 11.61
C SER A 8 5.80 5.32 10.82
N GLY A 9 4.81 4.71 11.46
CA GLY A 9 3.52 4.42 10.85
C GLY A 9 2.75 5.66 10.41
N LEU A 10 2.81 6.74 11.18
CA LEU A 10 2.17 8.02 10.82
C LEU A 10 2.82 8.62 9.57
N ILE A 11 4.16 8.65 9.50
CA ILE A 11 4.90 9.14 8.33
C ILE A 11 4.51 8.34 7.08
N ILE A 12 4.53 7.01 7.19
CA ILE A 12 4.16 6.13 6.08
C ILE A 12 2.69 6.32 5.68
N SER A 13 1.78 6.50 6.65
CA SER A 13 0.35 6.68 6.35
C SER A 13 0.08 7.96 5.56
N ILE A 14 0.81 9.05 5.83
CA ILE A 14 0.74 10.29 5.04
C ILE A 14 1.19 10.01 3.59
N PHE A 15 2.32 9.32 3.42
CA PHE A 15 2.80 8.95 2.09
C PHE A 15 1.82 8.01 1.37
N ILE A 16 1.27 6.99 2.06
CA ILE A 16 0.29 6.06 1.47
C ILE A 16 -0.96 6.80 1.03
N ALA A 17 -1.43 7.81 1.77
CA ALA A 17 -2.59 8.60 1.35
C ALA A 17 -2.33 9.31 0.01
N ILE A 18 -1.17 9.95 -0.15
CA ILE A 18 -0.75 10.59 -1.42
C ILE A 18 -0.60 9.52 -2.52
N HIS A 19 0.03 8.41 -2.21
CA HIS A 19 0.31 7.32 -3.15
C HIS A 19 -0.97 6.63 -3.65
N LEU A 20 -1.93 6.35 -2.77
CA LEU A 20 -3.24 5.82 -3.17
C LEU A 20 -4.06 6.84 -3.95
N THR A 21 -3.98 8.13 -3.59
CA THR A 21 -4.60 9.21 -4.39
C THR A 21 -4.04 9.19 -5.81
N ASN A 22 -2.71 9.07 -5.96
CA ASN A 22 -2.11 8.93 -7.28
C ASN A 22 -2.65 7.73 -8.06
N HIS A 23 -2.76 6.56 -7.40
CA HIS A 23 -3.33 5.39 -8.07
C HIS A 23 -4.79 5.59 -8.47
N LEU A 24 -5.59 6.33 -7.69
CA LEU A 24 -6.97 6.67 -8.05
C LEU A 24 -7.03 7.64 -9.24
N MET A 25 -5.99 8.45 -9.51
CA MET A 25 -5.93 9.29 -10.71
C MET A 25 -5.93 8.45 -12.00
N SER A 26 -5.56 7.17 -11.95
CA SER A 26 -5.69 6.26 -13.09
C SER A 26 -7.13 6.05 -13.58
N LEU A 27 -8.13 6.30 -12.72
CA LEU A 27 -9.55 6.33 -13.11
C LEU A 27 -9.87 7.43 -14.12
N LEU A 28 -9.05 8.48 -14.15
CA LEU A 28 -9.14 9.61 -15.07
C LEU A 28 -8.22 9.45 -16.29
N GLY A 29 -7.47 8.35 -16.36
CA GLY A 29 -6.56 8.00 -17.46
C GLY A 29 -5.07 8.01 -17.08
N GLU A 30 -4.27 7.36 -17.91
CA GLU A 30 -2.83 7.15 -17.70
C GLU A 30 -2.06 8.49 -17.60
N ALA A 31 -2.37 9.44 -18.50
CA ALA A 31 -1.72 10.75 -18.52
C ALA A 31 -1.96 11.53 -17.22
N VAL A 32 -3.17 11.48 -16.66
CA VAL A 32 -3.50 12.15 -15.40
C VAL A 32 -2.74 11.53 -14.24
N HIS A 33 -2.68 10.19 -14.20
CA HIS A 33 -1.89 9.46 -13.18
C HIS A 33 -0.40 9.88 -13.25
N ILE A 34 0.20 9.87 -14.45
CA ILE A 34 1.62 10.18 -14.62
C ILE A 34 1.89 11.64 -14.24
N THR A 35 1.06 12.58 -14.71
CA THR A 35 1.20 14.01 -14.39
C THR A 35 1.13 14.26 -12.89
N PHE A 36 0.14 13.69 -12.21
CA PHE A 36 0.02 13.81 -10.75
C PHE A 36 1.24 13.22 -10.03
N MET A 37 1.67 12.03 -10.46
CA MET A 37 2.85 11.37 -9.91
C MET A 37 4.09 12.24 -10.04
N ASP A 38 4.34 12.86 -11.22
CA ASP A 38 5.52 13.66 -11.45
C ASP A 38 5.56 14.91 -10.57
N HIS A 39 4.42 15.56 -10.36
CA HIS A 39 4.33 16.66 -9.38
C HIS A 39 4.67 16.20 -7.95
N MET A 40 4.16 15.05 -7.52
CA MET A 40 4.43 14.54 -6.17
C MET A 40 5.87 14.05 -6.02
N ARG A 41 6.49 13.51 -7.07
CA ARG A 41 7.89 13.06 -7.09
C ARG A 41 8.87 14.18 -6.78
N VAL A 42 8.61 15.40 -7.17
CA VAL A 42 9.44 16.58 -6.85
C VAL A 42 9.65 16.69 -5.32
N VAL A 43 8.63 16.30 -4.53
CA VAL A 43 8.70 16.33 -3.08
C VAL A 43 9.34 15.07 -2.53
N TYR A 44 8.74 13.89 -2.76
CA TYR A 44 9.14 12.67 -2.04
C TYR A 44 10.38 11.96 -2.61
N ARG A 45 10.84 12.31 -3.82
CA ARG A 45 12.14 11.84 -4.38
C ARG A 45 13.30 12.81 -4.09
N ASN A 46 13.05 13.90 -3.38
CA ASN A 46 14.14 14.71 -2.86
C ASN A 46 14.88 13.94 -1.77
N LEU A 47 16.19 14.13 -1.67
CA LEU A 47 17.08 13.32 -0.82
C LEU A 47 16.58 13.21 0.64
N VAL A 48 16.19 14.32 1.26
CA VAL A 48 15.78 14.30 2.68
C VAL A 48 14.44 13.59 2.88
N PRO A 49 13.34 13.93 2.17
CA PRO A 49 12.08 13.20 2.28
C PRO A 49 12.22 11.70 1.93
N GLU A 50 13.01 11.36 0.90
CA GLU A 50 13.21 9.95 0.51
C GLU A 50 13.92 9.17 1.62
N LEU A 51 15.00 9.71 2.21
CA LEU A 51 15.71 9.08 3.33
C LEU A 51 14.83 8.93 4.57
N VAL A 52 14.01 9.94 4.88
CA VAL A 52 13.04 9.87 6.00
C VAL A 52 12.01 8.76 5.74
N LEU A 53 11.47 8.69 4.52
CA LEU A 53 10.50 7.68 4.15
C LEU A 53 11.09 6.26 4.19
N LEU A 54 12.25 6.04 3.59
CA LEU A 54 12.94 4.73 3.60
C LEU A 54 13.27 4.29 5.03
N SER A 55 13.77 5.22 5.86
CA SER A 55 14.03 4.95 7.27
C SER A 55 12.76 4.58 8.03
N ALA A 56 11.66 5.30 7.79
CA ALA A 56 10.37 5.01 8.40
C ALA A 56 9.86 3.61 7.99
N VAL A 57 9.99 3.21 6.72
CA VAL A 57 9.63 1.88 6.22
C VAL A 57 10.45 0.79 6.91
N MET A 58 11.78 0.94 7.00
CA MET A 58 12.63 -0.04 7.68
C MET A 58 12.28 -0.19 9.16
N ILE A 59 12.06 0.94 9.85
CA ILE A 59 11.62 0.95 11.25
C ILE A 59 10.26 0.25 11.39
N GLN A 60 9.33 0.53 10.47
CA GLN A 60 7.98 -0.04 10.51
C GLN A 60 7.99 -1.56 10.33
N ILE A 61 8.77 -2.07 9.37
CA ILE A 61 8.94 -3.51 9.13
C ILE A 61 9.52 -4.19 10.37
N ILE A 62 10.67 -3.72 10.85
CA ILE A 62 11.39 -4.36 11.98
C ILE A 62 10.55 -4.32 13.25
N SER A 63 10.00 -3.15 13.59
CA SER A 63 9.21 -2.98 14.82
C SER A 63 7.86 -3.69 14.73
N GLY A 64 7.21 -3.69 13.56
CA GLY A 64 5.93 -4.35 13.30
C GLY A 64 6.03 -5.86 13.46
N VAL A 65 7.00 -6.48 12.79
CA VAL A 65 7.27 -7.92 12.89
C VAL A 65 7.55 -8.32 14.35
N ARG A 66 8.43 -7.59 15.04
CA ARG A 66 8.72 -7.85 16.46
C ARG A 66 7.48 -7.74 17.36
N LEU A 67 6.64 -6.73 17.15
CA LEU A 67 5.40 -6.54 17.91
C LEU A 67 4.38 -7.64 17.61
N ALA A 68 4.24 -8.06 16.35
CA ALA A 68 3.35 -9.14 15.95
C ALA A 68 3.74 -10.46 16.62
N PHE A 69 5.02 -10.86 16.55
CA PHE A 69 5.51 -12.09 17.17
C PHE A 69 5.35 -12.09 18.71
N ARG A 70 5.50 -10.94 19.36
CA ARG A 70 5.27 -10.83 20.82
C ARG A 70 3.81 -10.97 21.22
N LYS A 71 2.89 -10.45 20.36
CA LYS A 71 1.45 -10.42 20.70
C LYS A 71 0.67 -11.66 20.24
N ARG A 72 1.10 -12.35 19.16
CA ARG A 72 0.31 -13.38 18.48
C ARG A 72 -0.24 -14.50 19.39
N LYS A 73 0.45 -14.81 20.50
CA LYS A 73 0.04 -15.86 21.42
C LYS A 73 -1.01 -15.42 22.45
N THR A 74 -1.22 -14.12 22.62
CA THR A 74 -2.08 -13.55 23.68
C THR A 74 -3.38 -12.95 23.15
N VAL A 75 -3.50 -12.77 21.82
CA VAL A 75 -4.68 -12.14 21.19
C VAL A 75 -5.85 -13.11 21.10
N LYS A 76 -7.05 -12.63 21.46
CA LYS A 76 -8.29 -13.42 21.45
C LYS A 76 -9.36 -12.83 20.54
N GLY A 77 -9.43 -11.51 20.44
CA GLY A 77 -10.45 -10.79 19.66
C GLY A 77 -10.22 -10.80 18.15
N PHE A 78 -11.29 -10.59 17.38
CA PHE A 78 -11.22 -10.48 15.91
C PHE A 78 -10.28 -9.37 15.46
N PHE A 79 -10.46 -8.13 15.95
CA PHE A 79 -9.65 -6.99 15.56
C PHE A 79 -8.19 -7.11 16.04
N GLU A 80 -7.92 -7.79 17.16
CA GLU A 80 -6.56 -8.05 17.60
C GLU A 80 -5.84 -9.01 16.63
N ARG A 81 -6.52 -10.06 16.17
CA ARG A 81 -5.99 -10.99 15.16
C ARG A 81 -5.82 -10.29 13.81
N LEU A 82 -6.81 -9.49 13.41
CA LEU A 82 -6.76 -8.69 12.19
C LEU A 82 -5.54 -7.76 12.19
N GLN A 83 -5.26 -7.06 13.32
CA GLN A 83 -4.08 -6.21 13.46
C GLN A 83 -2.77 -6.95 13.19
N ILE A 84 -2.66 -8.19 13.68
CA ILE A 84 -1.43 -8.98 13.52
C ILE A 84 -1.27 -9.43 12.08
N TRP A 85 -2.30 -10.05 11.50
CA TRP A 85 -2.21 -10.60 10.15
C TRP A 85 -2.03 -9.52 9.09
N THR A 86 -2.78 -8.42 9.18
CA THR A 86 -2.61 -7.28 8.28
C THR A 86 -1.25 -6.64 8.43
N GLY A 87 -0.74 -6.50 9.66
CA GLY A 87 0.60 -5.96 9.91
C GLY A 87 1.72 -6.84 9.37
N LEU A 88 1.61 -8.16 9.46
CA LEU A 88 2.58 -9.10 8.88
C LEU A 88 2.53 -9.09 7.35
N TYR A 89 1.32 -9.05 6.77
CA TYR A 89 1.17 -8.92 5.33
C TYR A 89 1.76 -7.62 4.79
N LEU A 90 1.48 -6.49 5.45
CA LEU A 90 2.07 -5.20 5.09
C LEU A 90 3.60 -5.19 5.19
N ALA A 91 4.16 -5.85 6.20
CA ALA A 91 5.62 -5.98 6.32
C ALA A 91 6.20 -6.76 5.14
N LEU A 92 5.59 -7.89 4.76
CA LEU A 92 5.98 -8.66 3.58
C LEU A 92 5.82 -7.85 2.28
N PHE A 93 4.67 -7.19 2.13
CA PHE A 93 4.39 -6.33 0.98
C PHE A 93 5.44 -5.23 0.84
N LEU A 94 5.75 -4.51 1.92
CA LEU A 94 6.73 -3.42 1.90
C LEU A 94 8.13 -3.91 1.53
N VAL A 95 8.55 -5.09 2.00
CA VAL A 95 9.84 -5.69 1.60
C VAL A 95 9.87 -5.93 0.10
N ILE A 96 8.87 -6.63 -0.45
CA ILE A 96 8.83 -6.97 -1.87
C ILE A 96 8.69 -5.71 -2.72
N HIS A 97 7.73 -4.83 -2.37
CA HIS A 97 7.43 -3.62 -3.12
C HIS A 97 8.62 -2.65 -3.18
N LEU A 98 9.23 -2.38 -2.02
CA LEU A 98 10.39 -1.49 -1.96
C LEU A 98 11.59 -2.09 -2.70
N SER A 99 11.84 -3.39 -2.55
CA SER A 99 12.92 -4.07 -3.29
C SER A 99 12.71 -3.98 -4.80
N ALA A 100 11.47 -4.17 -5.28
CA ALA A 100 11.15 -4.03 -6.71
C ALA A 100 11.39 -2.59 -7.21
N ILE A 101 10.96 -1.57 -6.47
CA ILE A 101 11.18 -0.16 -6.82
C ILE A 101 12.67 0.17 -6.88
N LEU A 102 13.45 -0.26 -5.89
CA LEU A 102 14.90 0.00 -5.85
C LEU A 102 15.63 -0.75 -6.96
N ALA A 103 15.26 -2.01 -7.22
CA ALA A 103 15.82 -2.78 -8.32
C ALA A 103 15.46 -2.16 -9.69
N GLY A 104 14.22 -1.73 -9.89
CA GLY A 104 13.79 -1.03 -11.08
C GLY A 104 14.63 0.23 -11.34
N ARG A 105 14.84 1.05 -10.30
CA ARG A 105 15.57 2.32 -10.42
C ARG A 105 17.08 2.16 -10.59
N TYR A 106 17.71 1.27 -9.82
CA TYR A 106 19.17 1.23 -9.68
C TYR A 106 19.83 0.05 -10.39
N ILE A 107 19.09 -1.02 -10.71
CA ILE A 107 19.61 -2.18 -11.41
C ILE A 107 19.14 -2.17 -12.87
N LEU A 108 17.81 -2.00 -13.08
CA LEU A 108 17.23 -2.03 -14.42
C LEU A 108 17.25 -0.66 -15.13
N ASN A 109 17.57 0.43 -14.41
CA ASN A 109 17.54 1.81 -14.91
C ASN A 109 16.21 2.20 -15.54
N LEU A 110 15.09 1.68 -15.00
CA LEU A 110 13.74 1.98 -15.45
C LEU A 110 13.13 3.14 -14.67
N ASP A 111 12.32 3.95 -15.34
CA ASP A 111 11.45 4.86 -14.60
C ASP A 111 10.34 4.06 -13.91
N THR A 112 10.28 4.17 -12.57
CA THR A 112 9.29 3.48 -11.76
C THR A 112 7.95 4.24 -11.74
N ASN A 113 7.45 4.56 -12.95
CA ASN A 113 6.18 5.24 -13.20
C ASN A 113 4.98 4.27 -13.20
N LEU A 114 3.86 4.71 -13.80
CA LEU A 114 2.65 3.88 -13.96
C LEU A 114 2.98 2.52 -14.60
N TYR A 115 3.68 2.53 -15.74
CA TYR A 115 3.94 1.34 -16.54
C TYR A 115 4.78 0.30 -15.80
N PHE A 116 5.77 0.76 -14.99
CA PHE A 116 6.51 -0.11 -14.10
C PHE A 116 5.60 -0.83 -13.10
N GLY A 117 4.67 -0.07 -12.49
CA GLY A 117 3.75 -0.61 -11.48
C GLY A 117 2.70 -1.56 -12.05
N VAL A 118 2.27 -1.34 -13.29
CA VAL A 118 1.15 -2.08 -13.89
C VAL A 118 1.56 -3.14 -14.91
N ALA A 119 2.84 -3.26 -15.26
CA ALA A 119 3.31 -4.21 -16.27
C ALA A 119 2.82 -5.64 -15.98
N GLY A 120 3.13 -6.17 -14.79
CA GLY A 120 2.67 -7.50 -14.40
C GLY A 120 1.16 -7.57 -14.15
N LEU A 121 0.52 -6.47 -13.72
CA LEU A 121 -0.92 -6.41 -13.48
C LEU A 121 -1.73 -6.50 -14.78
N ASN A 122 -1.16 -6.06 -15.91
CA ASN A 122 -1.82 -6.06 -17.23
C ASN A 122 -1.30 -7.16 -18.18
N THR A 123 -0.53 -8.12 -17.66
CA THR A 123 0.04 -9.20 -18.47
C THR A 123 -0.26 -10.57 -17.87
N PHE A 124 -0.89 -11.47 -18.67
CA PHE A 124 -1.06 -12.86 -18.27
C PHE A 124 0.27 -13.64 -18.46
N PRO A 125 0.66 -14.54 -17.53
CA PRO A 125 -0.08 -14.97 -16.32
C PRO A 125 0.19 -14.13 -15.05
N PHE A 126 1.04 -13.09 -15.12
CA PHE A 126 1.47 -12.30 -13.96
C PHE A 126 0.32 -11.60 -13.24
N PHE A 127 -0.75 -11.27 -13.97
CA PHE A 127 -1.99 -10.74 -13.42
C PHE A 127 -2.52 -11.56 -12.23
N LEU A 128 -2.45 -12.89 -12.30
CA LEU A 128 -2.93 -13.80 -11.25
C LEU A 128 -2.20 -13.61 -9.91
N PHE A 129 -0.97 -13.09 -9.96
CA PHE A 129 -0.20 -12.73 -8.78
C PHE A 129 -0.42 -11.26 -8.39
N PHE A 130 -0.27 -10.33 -9.34
CA PHE A 130 -0.25 -8.90 -9.03
C PHE A 130 -1.60 -8.35 -8.61
N ALA A 131 -2.73 -8.84 -9.15
CA ALA A 131 -4.04 -8.37 -8.76
C ALA A 131 -4.35 -8.67 -7.27
N PRO A 132 -4.25 -9.90 -6.76
CA PRO A 132 -4.40 -10.14 -5.34
C PRO A 132 -3.30 -9.49 -4.48
N TYR A 133 -2.06 -9.41 -4.96
CA TYR A 133 -0.94 -8.79 -4.27
C TYR A 133 -1.21 -7.31 -3.94
N TYR A 134 -1.63 -6.50 -4.92
CA TYR A 134 -1.96 -5.10 -4.70
C TYR A 134 -3.29 -4.91 -3.98
N GLY A 135 -4.32 -5.66 -4.36
CA GLY A 135 -5.63 -5.57 -3.74
C GLY A 135 -5.59 -5.88 -2.25
N LEU A 136 -4.91 -6.96 -1.87
CA LEU A 136 -4.72 -7.34 -0.46
C LEU A 136 -3.87 -6.32 0.31
N ALA A 137 -2.91 -5.65 -0.34
CA ALA A 137 -2.11 -4.63 0.34
C ALA A 137 -2.95 -3.42 0.77
N ILE A 138 -3.84 -2.94 -0.11
CA ILE A 138 -4.77 -1.85 0.21
C ILE A 138 -5.74 -2.30 1.31
N MET A 139 -6.35 -3.47 1.16
CA MET A 139 -7.26 -4.02 2.18
C MET A 139 -6.56 -4.24 3.52
N ALA A 140 -5.30 -4.70 3.52
CA ALA A 140 -4.51 -4.89 4.73
C ALA A 140 -4.16 -3.56 5.41
N PHE A 141 -3.87 -2.51 4.65
CA PHE A 141 -3.63 -1.18 5.21
C PHE A 141 -4.86 -0.65 5.95
N PHE A 142 -6.02 -0.65 5.31
CA PHE A 142 -7.27 -0.22 5.95
C PHE A 142 -7.71 -1.17 7.07
N GLY A 143 -7.48 -2.46 6.91
CA GLY A 143 -7.71 -3.47 7.94
C GLY A 143 -6.86 -3.23 9.19
N HIS A 144 -5.60 -2.85 9.01
CA HIS A 144 -4.70 -2.50 10.10
C HIS A 144 -5.16 -1.25 10.85
N ILE A 145 -5.56 -0.21 10.10
CA ILE A 145 -6.12 1.04 10.68
C ILE A 145 -7.44 0.74 11.42
N ALA A 146 -8.36 -0.01 10.82
CA ALA A 146 -9.62 -0.40 11.44
C ALA A 146 -9.41 -1.17 12.75
N ALA A 147 -8.44 -2.07 12.75
CA ALA A 147 -8.08 -2.83 13.94
C ALA A 147 -7.51 -1.94 15.05
N ILE A 148 -6.58 -1.03 14.71
CA ILE A 148 -6.04 -0.06 15.67
C ILE A 148 -7.17 0.83 16.20
N HIS A 149 -8.04 1.32 15.32
CA HIS A 149 -9.19 2.15 15.70
C HIS A 149 -10.10 1.40 16.70
N SER A 150 -10.50 0.18 16.37
CA SER A 150 -11.35 -0.64 17.25
C SER A 150 -10.73 -0.94 18.61
N ILE A 151 -9.39 -1.11 18.68
CA ILE A 151 -8.68 -1.42 19.93
C ILE A 151 -8.43 -0.16 20.78
N LYS A 152 -8.27 1.01 20.15
CA LYS A 152 -7.83 2.24 20.83
C LYS A 152 -8.96 3.22 21.09
N MET A 153 -9.96 3.24 20.21
CA MET A 153 -11.10 4.13 20.37
C MET A 153 -12.07 3.59 21.42
N ASN A 154 -12.62 4.48 22.23
CA ASN A 154 -13.58 4.14 23.29
C ASN A 154 -14.85 5.02 23.24
N ARG A 155 -15.01 5.85 22.19
CA ARG A 155 -16.12 6.79 22.07
C ARG A 155 -16.93 6.54 20.79
N ALA A 156 -18.24 6.60 20.89
CA ALA A 156 -19.12 6.70 19.73
C ALA A 156 -18.93 8.08 19.07
N ILE A 157 -18.94 8.12 17.75
CA ILE A 157 -18.89 9.34 16.94
C ILE A 157 -20.10 9.34 16.03
N LEU A 158 -20.86 10.44 15.98
CA LEU A 158 -22.08 10.58 15.16
C LEU A 158 -23.08 9.43 15.36
N GLY A 159 -23.23 8.95 16.60
CA GLY A 159 -24.13 7.82 16.92
C GLY A 159 -23.62 6.43 16.49
N LEU A 160 -22.44 6.34 15.87
CA LEU A 160 -21.85 5.08 15.45
C LEU A 160 -21.00 4.47 16.57
N THR A 161 -21.25 3.21 16.89
CA THR A 161 -20.37 2.45 17.81
C THR A 161 -18.98 2.29 17.22
N VAL A 162 -17.98 2.06 18.07
CA VAL A 162 -16.57 1.87 17.65
C VAL A 162 -16.45 0.73 16.62
N GLN A 163 -17.19 -0.35 16.79
CA GLN A 163 -17.23 -1.47 15.85
C GLN A 163 -17.76 -1.07 14.48
N ARG A 164 -18.87 -0.28 14.45
CA ARG A 164 -19.41 0.23 13.16
C ARG A 164 -18.43 1.17 12.49
N GLN A 165 -17.75 2.05 13.23
CA GLN A 165 -16.69 2.91 12.69
C GLN A 165 -15.56 2.07 12.06
N ALA A 166 -15.07 1.03 12.76
CA ALA A 166 -14.05 0.13 12.24
C ALA A 166 -14.54 -0.64 10.99
N THR A 167 -15.79 -1.07 10.96
CA THR A 167 -16.39 -1.72 9.79
C THR A 167 -16.45 -0.78 8.58
N ILE A 168 -16.79 0.49 8.79
CA ILE A 168 -16.78 1.50 7.72
C ILE A 168 -15.38 1.66 7.14
N ILE A 169 -14.33 1.72 7.99
CA ILE A 169 -12.93 1.80 7.52
C ILE A 169 -12.59 0.57 6.67
N LEU A 170 -13.03 -0.63 7.05
CA LEU A 170 -12.83 -1.84 6.25
C LEU A 170 -13.53 -1.75 4.88
N ILE A 171 -14.78 -1.30 4.85
CA ILE A 171 -15.55 -1.14 3.61
C ILE A 171 -14.88 -0.13 2.69
N ILE A 172 -14.43 1.01 3.21
CA ILE A 172 -13.65 2.00 2.45
C ILE A 172 -12.42 1.35 1.83
N GLY A 173 -11.66 0.55 2.60
CA GLY A 173 -10.49 -0.16 2.08
C GLY A 173 -10.81 -1.12 0.93
N ILE A 174 -11.92 -1.86 1.02
CA ILE A 174 -12.38 -2.76 -0.05
C ILE A 174 -12.77 -1.96 -1.31
N CYS A 175 -13.57 -0.90 -1.14
CA CYS A 175 -13.97 -0.04 -2.27
C CYS A 175 -12.75 0.61 -2.95
N LEU A 176 -11.80 1.13 -2.18
CA LEU A 176 -10.58 1.72 -2.72
C LEU A 176 -9.70 0.68 -3.42
N SER A 177 -9.62 -0.55 -2.90
CA SER A 177 -8.91 -1.64 -3.55
C SER A 177 -9.49 -1.95 -4.93
N ILE A 178 -10.81 -2.09 -5.02
CA ILE A 178 -11.51 -2.35 -6.28
C ILE A 178 -11.33 -1.17 -7.25
N ALA A 179 -11.53 0.06 -6.80
CA ALA A 179 -11.40 1.25 -7.62
C ALA A 179 -9.97 1.41 -8.16
N THR A 180 -8.95 1.15 -7.32
CA THR A 180 -7.55 1.20 -7.72
C THR A 180 -7.24 0.13 -8.77
N LEU A 181 -7.64 -1.12 -8.57
CA LEU A 181 -7.43 -2.19 -9.55
C LEU A 181 -8.16 -1.89 -10.87
N TYR A 182 -9.38 -1.40 -10.80
CA TYR A 182 -10.15 -0.97 -11.98
C TYR A 182 -9.42 0.11 -12.77
N GLY A 183 -8.92 1.16 -12.12
CA GLY A 183 -8.18 2.24 -12.78
C GLY A 183 -6.84 1.76 -13.36
N LEU A 184 -6.05 0.99 -12.58
CA LEU A 184 -4.75 0.48 -13.01
C LEU A 184 -4.81 -0.62 -14.09
N THR A 185 -5.99 -1.09 -14.44
CA THR A 185 -6.23 -2.05 -15.51
C THR A 185 -7.11 -1.49 -16.64
N ASN A 186 -7.29 -0.17 -16.67
CA ASN A 186 -8.14 0.50 -17.66
C ASN A 186 -9.53 -0.18 -17.75
N GLY A 187 -10.22 -0.30 -16.63
CA GLY A 187 -11.52 -0.95 -16.58
C GLY A 187 -11.49 -2.46 -16.86
N PHE A 188 -10.40 -3.14 -16.51
CA PHE A 188 -10.12 -4.56 -16.81
C PHE A 188 -9.93 -4.88 -18.30
N THR A 189 -9.78 -3.86 -19.16
CA THR A 189 -9.46 -4.05 -20.58
C THR A 189 -7.95 -4.17 -20.83
N GLY A 190 -7.15 -3.72 -19.87
CA GLY A 190 -5.70 -3.71 -19.92
C GLY A 190 -5.12 -2.34 -20.32
N ILE A 191 -3.86 -2.16 -20.01
CA ILE A 191 -3.01 -1.02 -20.41
C ILE A 191 -1.89 -1.57 -21.28
N ASP A 192 -1.64 -0.91 -22.43
CA ASP A 192 -0.53 -1.25 -23.30
C ASP A 192 0.81 -0.92 -22.63
N ILE A 193 1.65 -1.93 -22.47
CA ILE A 193 2.94 -1.79 -21.80
C ILE A 193 4.01 -1.42 -22.82
N PRO A 194 4.67 -0.25 -22.67
CA PRO A 194 5.75 0.15 -23.57
C PRO A 194 6.91 -0.85 -23.58
N GLU A 195 7.58 -1.01 -24.72
CA GLU A 195 8.67 -1.99 -24.91
C GLU A 195 9.80 -1.88 -23.89
N SER A 196 10.08 -0.67 -23.40
CA SER A 196 11.08 -0.44 -22.35
C SER A 196 10.82 -1.19 -21.05
N TYR A 197 9.57 -1.64 -20.81
CA TYR A 197 9.18 -2.40 -19.63
C TYR A 197 9.01 -3.89 -19.89
N ASN A 198 9.29 -4.36 -21.12
CA ASN A 198 9.14 -5.77 -21.49
C ASN A 198 9.97 -6.72 -20.62
N ILE A 199 11.12 -6.28 -20.15
CA ILE A 199 11.97 -7.04 -19.21
C ILE A 199 11.22 -7.44 -17.92
N LEU A 200 10.22 -6.66 -17.49
CA LEU A 200 9.41 -6.95 -16.29
C LEU A 200 8.42 -8.10 -16.47
N ILE A 201 8.12 -8.43 -17.73
CA ILE A 201 7.11 -9.42 -18.12
C ILE A 201 7.69 -10.55 -18.98
N GLY A 202 9.04 -10.64 -19.04
CA GLY A 202 9.75 -11.73 -19.72
C GLY A 202 9.66 -11.68 -21.24
N LYS A 203 9.57 -10.49 -21.82
CA LYS A 203 9.55 -10.25 -23.27
C LYS A 203 10.82 -9.56 -23.72
#